data_199a1549ae7423e558cf263598521ebc
#
_entry.id   199a1549ae7423e558cf263598521ebc
#
_cell.length_a   1.000
_cell.length_b   1.000
_cell.length_c   1.000
_cell.angle_alpha   90.00
_cell.angle_beta   90.00
_cell.angle_gamma   90.00
#
_symmetry.space_group_name_H-M   'P 1'
#
loop_
_entity.id
_entity.type
_entity.pdbx_description
1 polymer ?
#
loop_
_entity_poly.entity_id
_entity_poly.type
_entity_poly.pdbx_seq_one_letter_code
_entity_poly.pdbx_strand_id
1 'polypeptide(L)'
;MKRVILLITLLLAGLAAGAQVVQSPRYEQFKEYRNVSDTLRMKQMLDNWGEKDSEFYAAWINYCSVMAVETQDPTWLEMGVSWAENGREAFPDNNLLLIKQADALFDNEQFQEALPVLEEIERRGLGDALTWYHLSSIYGLKANLAQSRHYLEKMIQDGDEELQAYARELLVTYDEMERQADSLQFKPDHAAIKTISQTRDFRNLADRFAACDTTMTREEVATLYYGSAYARDYESVQTQCENIKTMVEEGQISEAKAALEEKLKDYPVSLYLLVSLFNLSEDEDELMSYAWKARNIITVIENTGRVNDPEHPFQVICVNDEYIVLDQLFEMSEFRSQALVDGPLDKMTFLNAYGLEETAYFQITTPYWERLNSLTGGND
;
A
#
# COMPACT_ATOMS: atom_id res chain seq x y z
N MET A 1 -13.06 0.48 7.63
CA MET A 1 -11.91 -0.02 8.40
C MET A 1 -11.62 0.80 9.66
N LYS A 2 -11.48 2.15 9.61
CA LYS A 2 -11.14 3.00 10.80
C LYS A 2 -11.92 2.71 12.09
N ARG A 3 -13.26 2.46 12.01
CA ARG A 3 -14.09 2.16 13.20
C ARG A 3 -13.89 0.77 13.77
N VAL A 4 -13.47 -0.20 12.97
CA VAL A 4 -13.29 -1.59 13.41
C VAL A 4 -11.95 -1.75 14.13
N ILE A 5 -10.89 -1.12 13.62
CA ILE A 5 -9.56 -1.15 14.24
C ILE A 5 -9.61 -0.53 15.65
N LEU A 6 -10.22 0.64 15.81
CA LEU A 6 -10.32 1.34 17.09
C LEU A 6 -11.15 0.57 18.15
N LEU A 7 -12.25 -0.09 17.73
CA LEU A 7 -13.10 -0.90 18.60
C LEU A 7 -12.39 -2.18 19.08
N ILE A 8 -11.62 -2.81 18.20
CA ILE A 8 -10.84 -4.01 18.53
C ILE A 8 -9.72 -3.67 19.51
N THR A 9 -9.00 -2.57 19.31
CA THR A 9 -7.91 -2.15 20.21
C THR A 9 -8.38 -1.88 21.64
N LEU A 10 -9.58 -1.33 21.82
CA LEU A 10 -10.16 -1.07 23.15
C LEU A 10 -10.65 -2.34 23.86
N LEU A 11 -11.26 -3.27 23.12
CA LEU A 11 -11.66 -4.58 23.65
C LEU A 11 -10.45 -5.41 24.09
N LEU A 12 -9.33 -5.31 23.34
CA LEU A 12 -8.12 -6.11 23.56
C LEU A 12 -7.19 -5.54 24.66
N ALA A 13 -7.24 -4.23 24.94
CA ALA A 13 -6.39 -3.59 25.93
C ALA A 13 -6.60 -4.11 27.39
N GLY A 14 -7.56 -4.99 27.61
CA GLY A 14 -7.87 -5.60 28.90
C GLY A 14 -7.16 -6.92 29.22
N LEU A 15 -6.53 -7.59 28.22
CA LEU A 15 -6.24 -9.02 28.31
C LEU A 15 -4.74 -9.41 28.15
N ALA A 16 -3.82 -8.44 28.07
CA ALA A 16 -2.41 -8.73 27.82
C ALA A 16 -1.71 -9.38 29.04
N ALA A 17 -1.40 -10.67 28.92
CA ALA A 17 -0.52 -11.42 29.82
C ALA A 17 0.94 -11.38 29.32
N GLY A 18 1.46 -10.20 28.99
CA GLY A 18 2.89 -10.00 28.66
C GLY A 18 3.76 -9.93 29.92
N ALA A 19 5.09 -10.02 29.76
CA ALA A 19 6.06 -9.97 30.83
C ALA A 19 5.68 -8.92 31.90
N GLN A 20 5.32 -9.37 33.11
CA GLN A 20 4.69 -8.54 34.13
C GLN A 20 5.61 -7.37 34.53
N VAL A 21 5.38 -6.22 33.93
CA VAL A 21 5.84 -4.96 34.52
C VAL A 21 5.04 -4.80 35.83
N VAL A 22 5.70 -4.94 36.96
CA VAL A 22 5.05 -4.76 38.29
C VAL A 22 4.49 -3.35 38.32
N GLN A 23 3.18 -3.23 38.43
CA GLN A 23 2.46 -1.97 38.43
C GLN A 23 1.95 -1.65 39.83
N SER A 24 1.82 -0.35 40.13
CA SER A 24 1.34 0.08 41.44
C SER A 24 -0.16 -0.23 41.61
N PRO A 25 -0.64 -0.41 42.87
CA PRO A 25 -2.08 -0.58 43.13
C PRO A 25 -2.94 0.58 42.57
N ARG A 26 -2.37 1.78 42.50
CA ARG A 26 -3.04 2.96 41.94
C ARG A 26 -3.25 2.80 40.42
N TYR A 27 -2.23 2.35 39.72
CA TYR A 27 -2.35 2.14 38.29
C TYR A 27 -3.28 0.95 37.96
N GLU A 28 -3.26 -0.10 38.77
CA GLU A 28 -4.23 -1.21 38.64
C GLU A 28 -5.66 -0.71 38.80
N GLN A 29 -5.95 0.12 39.81
CA GLN A 29 -7.27 0.73 39.99
C GLN A 29 -7.66 1.62 38.81
N PHE A 30 -6.71 2.35 38.20
CA PHE A 30 -6.95 3.15 37.03
C PHE A 30 -7.37 2.26 35.84
N LYS A 31 -6.72 1.10 35.64
CA LYS A 31 -7.09 0.14 34.59
C LYS A 31 -8.49 -0.44 34.79
N GLU A 32 -8.93 -0.67 36.03
CA GLU A 32 -10.30 -1.09 36.30
C GLU A 32 -11.30 -0.06 35.76
N TYR A 33 -11.10 1.24 36.00
CA TYR A 33 -11.96 2.30 35.46
C TYR A 33 -11.88 2.39 33.93
N ARG A 34 -10.67 2.21 33.36
CA ARG A 34 -10.48 2.16 31.92
C ARG A 34 -11.31 1.03 31.28
N ASN A 35 -11.27 -0.16 31.87
CA ASN A 35 -11.94 -1.35 31.32
C ASN A 35 -13.47 -1.22 31.26
N VAL A 36 -14.05 -0.32 32.04
CA VAL A 36 -15.48 0.01 32.02
C VAL A 36 -15.76 1.40 31.45
N SER A 37 -14.78 2.04 30.82
CA SER A 37 -14.86 3.39 30.25
C SER A 37 -15.39 4.45 31.23
N ASP A 38 -15.07 4.34 32.53
CA ASP A 38 -15.45 5.35 33.54
C ASP A 38 -14.53 6.57 33.44
N THR A 39 -14.71 7.37 32.40
CA THR A 39 -13.86 8.53 32.07
C THR A 39 -13.86 9.58 33.20
N LEU A 40 -14.94 9.70 33.95
CA LEU A 40 -15.01 10.62 35.08
C LEU A 40 -14.04 10.22 36.19
N ARG A 41 -14.04 8.96 36.62
CA ARG A 41 -13.12 8.46 37.64
C ARG A 41 -11.70 8.44 37.17
N MET A 42 -11.45 8.05 35.91
CA MET A 42 -10.13 8.14 35.29
C MET A 42 -9.57 9.56 35.38
N LYS A 43 -10.38 10.57 34.98
CA LYS A 43 -9.96 11.98 35.04
C LYS A 43 -9.70 12.46 36.47
N GLN A 44 -10.56 12.10 37.43
CA GLN A 44 -10.35 12.41 38.84
C GLN A 44 -9.07 11.82 39.38
N MET A 45 -8.71 10.60 39.01
CA MET A 45 -7.44 9.99 39.41
C MET A 45 -6.25 10.72 38.81
N LEU A 46 -6.31 11.07 37.51
CA LEU A 46 -5.25 11.82 36.84
C LEU A 46 -5.00 13.19 37.48
N ASP A 47 -6.09 13.92 37.82
CA ASP A 47 -6.02 15.23 38.45
C ASP A 47 -5.40 15.17 39.85
N ASN A 48 -5.53 14.02 40.55
CA ASN A 48 -5.00 13.80 41.91
C ASN A 48 -3.80 12.86 41.92
N TRP A 49 -3.11 12.63 40.80
CA TRP A 49 -2.03 11.63 40.70
C TRP A 49 -0.82 11.96 41.62
N GLY A 50 -0.50 13.23 41.76
CA GLY A 50 0.63 13.70 42.55
C GLY A 50 1.91 13.78 41.71
N GLU A 51 2.84 12.87 41.90
CA GLU A 51 4.11 12.85 41.18
C GLU A 51 3.92 12.30 39.74
N LYS A 52 4.57 12.95 38.77
CA LYS A 52 4.54 12.53 37.36
C LYS A 52 5.54 11.39 37.14
N ASP A 53 5.21 10.20 37.64
CA ASP A 53 5.95 8.97 37.39
C ASP A 53 5.60 8.35 36.03
N SER A 54 6.24 7.23 35.65
CA SER A 54 5.96 6.54 34.37
C SER A 54 4.52 6.07 34.26
N GLU A 55 3.88 5.69 35.36
CA GLU A 55 2.48 5.25 35.35
C GLU A 55 1.50 6.41 35.15
N PHE A 56 1.86 7.63 35.58
CA PHE A 56 1.10 8.84 35.27
C PHE A 56 1.00 9.08 33.77
N TYR A 57 2.13 8.99 33.06
CA TYR A 57 2.13 9.14 31.59
C TYR A 57 1.34 8.03 30.91
N ALA A 58 1.55 6.78 31.34
CA ALA A 58 0.81 5.63 30.81
C ALA A 58 -0.71 5.77 31.05
N ALA A 59 -1.12 6.30 32.20
CA ALA A 59 -2.52 6.57 32.50
C ALA A 59 -3.12 7.66 31.60
N TRP A 60 -2.38 8.75 31.34
CA TRP A 60 -2.82 9.78 30.38
C TRP A 60 -2.98 9.25 28.96
N ILE A 61 -2.05 8.42 28.47
CA ILE A 61 -2.14 7.79 27.16
C ILE A 61 -3.42 6.95 27.08
N ASN A 62 -3.65 6.07 28.05
CA ASN A 62 -4.87 5.26 28.12
C ASN A 62 -6.15 6.11 28.18
N TYR A 63 -6.13 7.21 28.94
CA TYR A 63 -7.28 8.13 29.01
C TYR A 63 -7.58 8.75 27.66
N CYS A 64 -6.55 9.19 26.93
CA CYS A 64 -6.70 9.74 25.60
C CYS A 64 -7.32 8.72 24.62
N SER A 65 -6.88 7.46 24.61
CA SER A 65 -7.46 6.40 23.75
C SER A 65 -8.94 6.19 24.08
N VAL A 66 -9.33 6.13 25.35
CA VAL A 66 -10.74 6.01 25.76
C VAL A 66 -11.55 7.24 25.32
N MET A 67 -11.04 8.45 25.54
CA MET A 67 -11.72 9.69 25.16
C MET A 67 -11.92 9.80 23.63
N ALA A 68 -10.97 9.35 22.86
CA ALA A 68 -11.06 9.33 21.38
C ALA A 68 -12.28 8.50 20.93
N VAL A 69 -12.52 7.36 21.58
CA VAL A 69 -13.67 6.50 21.27
C VAL A 69 -14.97 7.09 21.77
N GLU A 70 -15.03 7.52 23.03
CA GLU A 70 -16.26 8.04 23.65
C GLU A 70 -16.75 9.33 22.97
N THR A 71 -15.81 10.20 22.58
CA THR A 71 -16.15 11.48 21.94
C THR A 71 -16.14 11.46 20.42
N GLN A 72 -15.55 10.45 19.82
CA GLN A 72 -15.27 10.35 18.37
C GLN A 72 -14.43 11.54 17.85
N ASP A 73 -13.60 12.13 18.71
CA ASP A 73 -12.71 13.24 18.40
C ASP A 73 -11.27 12.72 18.26
N PRO A 74 -10.69 12.70 17.04
CA PRO A 74 -9.35 12.18 16.78
C PRO A 74 -8.23 12.99 17.44
N THR A 75 -8.49 14.23 17.87
CA THR A 75 -7.48 15.06 18.55
C THR A 75 -6.98 14.42 19.85
N TRP A 76 -7.78 13.56 20.46
CA TRP A 76 -7.37 12.79 21.63
C TRP A 76 -6.26 11.79 21.31
N LEU A 77 -6.24 11.20 20.11
CA LEU A 77 -5.17 10.27 19.68
C LEU A 77 -3.85 11.02 19.51
N GLU A 78 -3.86 12.19 18.89
CA GLU A 78 -2.68 13.06 18.77
C GLU A 78 -2.16 13.46 20.17
N MET A 79 -3.07 13.77 21.10
CA MET A 79 -2.71 14.07 22.48
C MET A 79 -2.10 12.83 23.18
N GLY A 80 -2.61 11.63 22.92
CA GLY A 80 -2.07 10.37 23.40
C GLY A 80 -0.62 10.16 22.97
N VAL A 81 -0.31 10.41 21.70
CA VAL A 81 1.06 10.36 21.15
C VAL A 81 1.96 11.38 21.86
N SER A 82 1.51 12.62 22.02
CA SER A 82 2.28 13.65 22.74
C SER A 82 2.58 13.26 24.19
N TRP A 83 1.63 12.62 24.90
CA TRP A 83 1.87 12.09 26.24
C TRP A 83 2.88 10.93 26.22
N ALA A 84 2.86 10.08 25.20
CA ALA A 84 3.82 8.99 25.05
C ALA A 84 5.24 9.51 24.82
N GLU A 85 5.41 10.48 23.94
CA GLU A 85 6.70 11.14 23.68
C GLU A 85 7.28 11.77 24.95
N ASN A 86 6.49 12.59 25.66
CA ASN A 86 6.91 13.21 26.92
C ASN A 86 7.27 12.17 27.99
N GLY A 87 6.52 11.08 28.07
CA GLY A 87 6.80 9.98 28.99
C GLY A 87 8.10 9.26 28.66
N ARG A 88 8.35 9.00 27.36
CA ARG A 88 9.60 8.38 26.90
C ARG A 88 10.81 9.27 27.05
N GLU A 89 10.66 10.59 26.89
CA GLU A 89 11.73 11.55 27.16
C GLU A 89 12.10 11.55 28.66
N ALA A 90 11.09 11.54 29.55
CA ALA A 90 11.30 11.52 30.98
C ALA A 90 11.83 10.16 31.53
N PHE A 91 11.44 9.06 30.92
CA PHE A 91 11.75 7.68 31.33
C PHE A 91 12.13 6.80 30.14
N PRO A 92 13.29 7.01 29.50
CA PRO A 92 13.65 6.39 28.21
C PRO A 92 13.74 4.85 28.24
N ASP A 93 14.11 4.27 29.40
CA ASP A 93 14.26 2.82 29.54
C ASP A 93 13.01 2.11 30.11
N ASN A 94 11.92 2.84 30.33
CA ASN A 94 10.72 2.28 30.92
C ASN A 94 9.92 1.45 29.92
N ASN A 95 9.79 0.15 30.20
CA ASN A 95 9.11 -0.80 29.32
C ASN A 95 7.59 -0.56 29.19
N LEU A 96 6.92 -0.09 30.25
CA LEU A 96 5.50 0.26 30.19
C LEU A 96 5.27 1.40 29.20
N LEU A 97 6.11 2.44 29.25
CA LEU A 97 6.00 3.58 28.35
C LEU A 97 6.38 3.23 26.91
N LEU A 98 7.31 2.29 26.71
CA LEU A 98 7.63 1.77 25.37
C LEU A 98 6.40 1.11 24.74
N ILE A 99 5.71 0.24 25.52
CA ILE A 99 4.47 -0.42 25.05
C ILE A 99 3.39 0.63 24.80
N LYS A 100 3.18 1.57 25.71
CA LYS A 100 2.16 2.62 25.56
C LYS A 100 2.45 3.58 24.40
N GLN A 101 3.70 3.81 24.06
CA GLN A 101 4.07 4.55 22.86
C GLN A 101 3.66 3.82 21.59
N ALA A 102 3.91 2.51 21.51
CA ALA A 102 3.49 1.71 20.37
C ALA A 102 1.97 1.71 20.21
N ASP A 103 1.22 1.52 21.32
CA ASP A 103 -0.24 1.59 21.31
C ASP A 103 -0.74 2.94 20.78
N ALA A 104 -0.21 4.05 21.32
CA ALA A 104 -0.63 5.41 20.94
C ALA A 104 -0.35 5.72 19.46
N LEU A 105 0.84 5.34 18.97
CA LEU A 105 1.22 5.53 17.57
C LEU A 105 0.33 4.70 16.64
N PHE A 106 0.06 3.44 17.00
CA PHE A 106 -0.80 2.55 16.22
C PHE A 106 -2.25 3.07 16.17
N ASP A 107 -2.80 3.45 17.33
CA ASP A 107 -4.16 4.01 17.43
C ASP A 107 -4.33 5.29 16.58
N ASN A 108 -3.25 6.11 16.49
CA ASN A 108 -3.22 7.33 15.68
C ASN A 108 -2.84 7.08 14.20
N GLU A 109 -2.80 5.82 13.75
CA GLU A 109 -2.44 5.42 12.38
C GLU A 109 -1.02 5.88 11.94
N GLN A 110 -0.13 6.20 12.88
CA GLN A 110 1.28 6.52 12.65
C GLN A 110 2.11 5.23 12.54
N PHE A 111 1.78 4.42 11.54
CA PHE A 111 2.30 3.05 11.40
C PHE A 111 3.80 3.02 11.12
N GLN A 112 4.32 4.01 10.40
CA GLN A 112 5.75 4.10 10.10
C GLN A 112 6.57 4.31 11.38
N GLU A 113 6.08 5.14 12.29
CA GLU A 113 6.70 5.41 13.59
C GLU A 113 6.43 4.27 14.59
N ALA A 114 5.27 3.63 14.52
CA ALA A 114 4.89 2.52 15.40
C ALA A 114 5.75 1.27 15.15
N LEU A 115 6.05 0.95 13.89
CA LEU A 115 6.74 -0.28 13.52
C LEU A 115 8.08 -0.48 14.25
N PRO A 116 9.04 0.46 14.24
CA PRO A 116 10.31 0.27 14.94
C PRO A 116 10.16 0.18 16.47
N VAL A 117 9.13 0.79 17.05
CA VAL A 117 8.82 0.68 18.49
C VAL A 117 8.28 -0.72 18.82
N LEU A 118 7.42 -1.26 17.98
CA LEU A 118 6.87 -2.62 18.13
C LEU A 118 7.96 -3.69 17.95
N GLU A 119 8.86 -3.53 17.00
CA GLU A 119 10.03 -4.41 16.82
C GLU A 119 10.98 -4.35 18.01
N GLU A 120 11.14 -3.18 18.61
CA GLU A 120 11.92 -3.03 19.85
C GLU A 120 11.26 -3.76 21.04
N ILE A 121 9.93 -3.72 21.15
CA ILE A 121 9.16 -4.47 22.16
C ILE A 121 9.40 -5.97 21.98
N GLU A 122 9.31 -6.48 20.74
CA GLU A 122 9.61 -7.87 20.43
C GLU A 122 11.05 -8.25 20.79
N ARG A 123 12.04 -7.44 20.37
CA ARG A 123 13.47 -7.67 20.63
C ARG A 123 13.79 -7.71 22.14
N ARG A 124 13.05 -6.96 22.96
CA ARG A 124 13.16 -7.00 24.42
C ARG A 124 12.43 -8.18 25.07
N GLY A 125 11.69 -8.99 24.30
CA GLY A 125 10.86 -10.08 24.83
C GLY A 125 9.66 -9.61 25.66
N LEU A 126 9.15 -8.41 25.36
CA LEU A 126 8.00 -7.79 26.04
C LEU A 126 6.70 -7.94 25.25
N GLY A 127 6.78 -8.53 24.04
CA GLY A 127 5.63 -8.70 23.16
C GLY A 127 4.56 -9.62 23.74
N ASP A 128 3.33 -9.28 23.45
CA ASP A 128 2.12 -10.00 23.81
C ASP A 128 1.16 -10.08 22.62
N ALA A 129 -0.01 -10.67 22.82
CA ALA A 129 -0.99 -10.84 21.74
C ALA A 129 -1.41 -9.52 21.07
N LEU A 130 -1.45 -8.40 21.80
CA LEU A 130 -1.74 -7.09 21.24
C LEU A 130 -0.57 -6.57 20.38
N THR A 131 0.65 -6.77 20.83
CA THR A 131 1.87 -6.46 20.07
C THR A 131 1.87 -7.24 18.74
N TRP A 132 1.52 -8.53 18.77
CA TRP A 132 1.44 -9.37 17.57
C TRP A 132 0.32 -8.94 16.64
N TYR A 133 -0.82 -8.50 17.19
CA TYR A 133 -1.91 -7.90 16.42
C TYR A 133 -1.44 -6.64 15.66
N HIS A 134 -0.76 -5.70 16.36
CA HIS A 134 -0.24 -4.48 15.75
C HIS A 134 0.78 -4.79 14.64
N LEU A 135 1.75 -5.66 14.93
CA LEU A 135 2.77 -6.06 13.94
C LEU A 135 2.14 -6.76 12.73
N SER A 136 1.21 -7.71 12.95
CA SER A 136 0.53 -8.39 11.85
C SER A 136 -0.25 -7.42 10.97
N SER A 137 -0.91 -6.43 11.59
CA SER A 137 -1.69 -5.41 10.88
C SER A 137 -0.79 -4.51 10.03
N ILE A 138 0.31 -4.00 10.59
CA ILE A 138 1.25 -3.13 9.87
C ILE A 138 1.90 -3.89 8.71
N TYR A 139 2.35 -5.14 8.93
CA TYR A 139 2.94 -5.94 7.87
C TYR A 139 1.91 -6.34 6.80
N GLY A 140 0.64 -6.53 7.17
CA GLY A 140 -0.46 -6.69 6.21
C GLY A 140 -0.66 -5.44 5.34
N LEU A 141 -0.64 -4.24 5.95
CA LEU A 141 -0.72 -2.95 5.24
C LEU A 141 0.49 -2.68 4.34
N LYS A 142 1.63 -3.31 4.62
CA LYS A 142 2.85 -3.29 3.76
C LYS A 142 2.84 -4.37 2.68
N ALA A 143 1.72 -5.07 2.47
CA ALA A 143 1.65 -6.24 1.60
C ALA A 143 2.73 -7.30 1.86
N ASN A 144 3.32 -7.32 3.06
CA ASN A 144 4.26 -8.34 3.50
C ASN A 144 3.52 -9.47 4.24
N LEU A 145 2.81 -10.29 3.46
CA LEU A 145 1.97 -11.35 4.01
C LEU A 145 2.77 -12.39 4.81
N ALA A 146 4.02 -12.64 4.45
CA ALA A 146 4.88 -13.59 5.17
C ALA A 146 5.14 -13.15 6.62
N GLN A 147 5.49 -11.88 6.84
CA GLN A 147 5.67 -11.34 8.17
C GLN A 147 4.35 -11.21 8.93
N SER A 148 3.30 -10.76 8.25
CA SER A 148 1.97 -10.71 8.85
C SER A 148 1.51 -12.07 9.36
N ARG A 149 1.66 -13.16 8.57
CA ARG A 149 1.38 -14.54 8.97
C ARG A 149 2.18 -14.97 10.21
N HIS A 150 3.47 -14.66 10.22
CA HIS A 150 4.34 -14.97 11.37
C HIS A 150 3.77 -14.40 12.68
N TYR A 151 3.31 -13.15 12.68
CA TYR A 151 2.73 -12.53 13.87
C TYR A 151 1.31 -13.01 14.19
N LEU A 152 0.51 -13.37 13.19
CA LEU A 152 -0.78 -14.03 13.40
C LEU A 152 -0.61 -15.40 14.09
N GLU A 153 0.41 -16.17 13.71
CA GLU A 153 0.73 -17.45 14.37
C GLU A 153 1.16 -17.25 15.83
N LYS A 154 1.95 -16.21 16.14
CA LYS A 154 2.25 -15.83 17.53
C LYS A 154 0.99 -15.43 18.30
N MET A 155 0.10 -14.66 17.66
CA MET A 155 -1.16 -14.25 18.28
C MET A 155 -2.06 -15.45 18.60
N ILE A 156 -2.04 -16.52 17.78
CA ILE A 156 -2.75 -17.78 18.07
C ILE A 156 -2.18 -18.49 19.30
N GLN A 157 -0.87 -18.35 19.56
CA GLN A 157 -0.22 -18.99 20.70
C GLN A 157 -0.47 -18.23 22.01
N ASP A 158 -0.43 -16.90 21.97
CA ASP A 158 -0.41 -16.03 23.14
C ASP A 158 -1.76 -15.35 23.41
N GLY A 159 -2.66 -15.31 22.44
CA GLY A 159 -3.95 -14.60 22.52
C GLY A 159 -5.02 -15.39 23.25
N ASP A 160 -6.05 -14.68 23.68
CA ASP A 160 -7.30 -15.27 24.13
C ASP A 160 -8.11 -15.87 22.96
N GLU A 161 -9.27 -16.45 23.27
CA GLU A 161 -10.10 -17.15 22.29
C GLU A 161 -10.56 -16.24 21.15
N GLU A 162 -10.83 -14.95 21.41
CA GLU A 162 -11.29 -13.97 20.42
C GLU A 162 -10.15 -13.60 19.46
N LEU A 163 -8.97 -13.27 19.98
CA LEU A 163 -7.77 -12.99 19.19
C LEU A 163 -7.32 -14.17 18.36
N GLN A 164 -7.36 -15.37 18.94
CA GLN A 164 -7.06 -16.59 18.21
C GLN A 164 -8.04 -16.84 17.04
N ALA A 165 -9.34 -16.60 17.28
CA ALA A 165 -10.36 -16.77 16.22
C ALA A 165 -10.12 -15.76 15.08
N TYR A 166 -9.88 -14.48 15.40
CA TYR A 166 -9.55 -13.45 14.44
C TYR A 166 -8.30 -13.80 13.60
N ALA A 167 -7.22 -14.23 14.26
CA ALA A 167 -5.99 -14.61 13.57
C ALA A 167 -6.19 -15.77 12.61
N ARG A 168 -6.96 -16.80 13.00
CA ARG A 168 -7.28 -17.95 12.13
C ARG A 168 -8.10 -17.52 10.90
N GLU A 169 -9.08 -16.65 11.09
CA GLU A 169 -9.92 -16.14 9.98
C GLU A 169 -9.06 -15.35 8.98
N LEU A 170 -8.16 -14.49 9.48
CA LEU A 170 -7.29 -13.70 8.62
C LEU A 170 -6.27 -14.57 7.87
N LEU A 171 -5.73 -15.62 8.49
CA LEU A 171 -4.87 -16.60 7.81
C LEU A 171 -5.60 -17.30 6.66
N VAL A 172 -6.86 -17.71 6.87
CA VAL A 172 -7.69 -18.31 5.80
C VAL A 172 -7.90 -17.30 4.66
N THR A 173 -8.15 -16.04 5.00
CA THR A 173 -8.30 -14.96 3.99
C THR A 173 -7.02 -14.80 3.18
N TYR A 174 -5.84 -14.80 3.82
CA TYR A 174 -4.55 -14.72 3.13
C TYR A 174 -4.31 -15.93 2.21
N ASP A 175 -4.65 -17.15 2.65
CA ASP A 175 -4.56 -18.35 1.80
C ASP A 175 -5.46 -18.25 0.57
N GLU A 176 -6.61 -17.61 0.70
CA GLU A 176 -7.52 -17.41 -0.42
C GLU A 176 -7.02 -16.34 -1.38
N MET A 177 -6.51 -15.23 -0.86
CA MET A 177 -5.89 -14.17 -1.67
C MET A 177 -4.69 -14.69 -2.46
N GLU A 178 -3.80 -15.48 -1.85
CA GLU A 178 -2.64 -16.07 -2.53
C GLU A 178 -3.08 -17.05 -3.62
N ARG A 179 -4.04 -17.95 -3.32
CA ARG A 179 -4.58 -18.87 -4.34
C ARG A 179 -5.23 -18.13 -5.51
N GLN A 180 -5.93 -17.04 -5.24
CA GLN A 180 -6.52 -16.20 -6.28
C GLN A 180 -5.43 -15.53 -7.10
N ALA A 181 -4.42 -14.92 -6.46
CA ALA A 181 -3.28 -14.30 -7.14
C ALA A 181 -2.53 -15.32 -8.02
N ASP A 182 -2.27 -16.53 -7.51
CA ASP A 182 -1.65 -17.62 -8.28
C ASP A 182 -2.48 -18.02 -9.51
N SER A 183 -3.80 -18.11 -9.36
CA SER A 183 -4.70 -18.46 -10.46
C SER A 183 -4.78 -17.40 -11.55
N LEU A 184 -4.54 -16.14 -11.18
CA LEU A 184 -4.55 -15.00 -12.10
C LEU A 184 -3.16 -14.71 -12.67
N GLN A 185 -2.10 -15.27 -12.10
CA GLN A 185 -0.74 -15.03 -12.56
C GLN A 185 -0.58 -15.38 -14.03
N PHE A 186 -0.05 -14.43 -14.78
CA PHE A 186 0.09 -14.51 -16.23
C PHE A 186 1.55 -14.24 -16.62
N LYS A 187 2.10 -15.14 -17.44
CA LYS A 187 3.43 -14.95 -18.03
C LYS A 187 3.27 -14.75 -19.54
N PRO A 188 3.51 -13.55 -20.08
CA PRO A 188 3.40 -13.29 -21.51
C PRO A 188 4.35 -14.17 -22.32
N ASP A 189 3.84 -14.83 -23.36
CA ASP A 189 4.69 -15.48 -24.37
C ASP A 189 5.14 -14.43 -25.40
N HIS A 190 6.24 -13.75 -25.09
CA HIS A 190 6.77 -12.66 -25.92
C HIS A 190 7.14 -13.11 -27.34
N ALA A 191 7.53 -14.38 -27.55
CA ALA A 191 7.86 -14.91 -28.88
C ALA A 191 6.58 -15.05 -29.74
N ALA A 192 5.52 -15.61 -29.18
CA ALA A 192 4.21 -15.69 -29.84
C ALA A 192 3.63 -14.29 -30.08
N ILE A 193 3.67 -13.40 -29.08
CA ILE A 193 3.18 -12.01 -29.16
C ILE A 193 3.92 -11.25 -30.29
N LYS A 194 5.26 -11.36 -30.37
CA LYS A 194 6.05 -10.76 -31.45
C LYS A 194 5.60 -11.23 -32.84
N THR A 195 5.33 -12.53 -32.96
CA THR A 195 4.84 -13.10 -34.23
C THR A 195 3.46 -12.56 -34.58
N ILE A 196 2.52 -12.52 -33.61
CA ILE A 196 1.15 -12.03 -33.83
C ILE A 196 1.16 -10.53 -34.16
N SER A 197 2.03 -9.74 -33.54
CA SER A 197 2.11 -8.28 -33.74
C SER A 197 2.39 -7.88 -35.19
N GLN A 198 2.87 -8.80 -36.02
CA GLN A 198 3.15 -8.59 -37.46
C GLN A 198 2.00 -9.04 -38.37
N THR A 199 0.90 -9.54 -37.83
CA THR A 199 -0.21 -10.09 -38.60
C THR A 199 -1.38 -9.12 -38.73
N ARG A 200 -2.36 -9.52 -39.57
CA ARG A 200 -3.62 -8.79 -39.71
C ARG A 200 -4.48 -8.90 -38.43
N ASP A 201 -4.39 -10.02 -37.73
CA ASP A 201 -5.17 -10.27 -36.52
C ASP A 201 -4.82 -9.28 -35.43
N PHE A 202 -3.57 -8.84 -35.36
CA PHE A 202 -3.14 -7.79 -34.40
C PHE A 202 -3.87 -6.46 -34.63
N ARG A 203 -4.12 -6.08 -35.92
CA ARG A 203 -4.91 -4.87 -36.21
C ARG A 203 -6.37 -5.01 -35.78
N ASN A 204 -6.94 -6.21 -35.94
CA ASN A 204 -8.29 -6.47 -35.44
C ASN A 204 -8.37 -6.34 -33.88
N LEU A 205 -7.34 -6.77 -33.16
CA LEU A 205 -7.29 -6.53 -31.70
C LEU A 205 -7.26 -5.04 -31.34
N ALA A 206 -6.50 -4.24 -32.10
CA ALA A 206 -6.45 -2.79 -31.90
C ALA A 206 -7.81 -2.12 -32.17
N ASP A 207 -8.49 -2.53 -33.24
CA ASP A 207 -9.82 -2.01 -33.61
C ASP A 207 -10.87 -2.37 -32.51
N ARG A 208 -10.85 -3.61 -32.00
CA ARG A 208 -11.73 -4.07 -30.94
C ARG A 208 -11.47 -3.30 -29.63
N PHE A 209 -10.20 -3.10 -29.27
CA PHE A 209 -9.80 -2.34 -28.08
C PHE A 209 -10.20 -0.86 -28.19
N ALA A 210 -10.02 -0.25 -29.36
CA ALA A 210 -10.46 1.12 -29.63
C ALA A 210 -11.98 1.28 -29.45
N ALA A 211 -12.75 0.27 -29.83
CA ALA A 211 -14.21 0.22 -29.70
C ALA A 211 -14.69 -0.19 -28.28
N CYS A 212 -13.79 -0.39 -27.33
CA CYS A 212 -14.10 -0.88 -25.96
C CYS A 212 -14.88 -2.21 -25.97
N ASP A 213 -14.48 -3.17 -26.83
CA ASP A 213 -15.12 -4.48 -26.91
C ASP A 213 -14.92 -5.27 -25.59
N THR A 214 -15.97 -5.31 -24.78
CA THR A 214 -15.96 -5.97 -23.46
C THR A 214 -15.83 -7.49 -23.54
N THR A 215 -15.84 -8.08 -24.73
CA THR A 215 -15.62 -9.52 -24.95
C THR A 215 -14.14 -9.86 -25.14
N MET A 216 -13.23 -8.88 -25.17
CA MET A 216 -11.80 -9.13 -25.24
C MET A 216 -11.32 -9.90 -24.02
N THR A 217 -10.55 -10.95 -24.25
CA THR A 217 -9.92 -11.70 -23.16
C THR A 217 -8.66 -11.00 -22.66
N ARG A 218 -8.21 -11.36 -21.45
CA ARG A 218 -6.95 -10.86 -20.90
C ARG A 218 -5.76 -11.13 -21.82
N GLU A 219 -5.70 -12.32 -22.42
CA GLU A 219 -4.65 -12.73 -23.36
C GLU A 219 -4.66 -11.90 -24.65
N GLU A 220 -5.85 -11.51 -25.13
CA GLU A 220 -5.99 -10.61 -26.28
C GLU A 220 -5.49 -9.20 -25.95
N VAL A 221 -5.85 -8.67 -24.78
CA VAL A 221 -5.35 -7.37 -24.30
C VAL A 221 -3.84 -7.41 -24.06
N ALA A 222 -3.32 -8.47 -23.45
CA ALA A 222 -1.89 -8.67 -23.25
C ALA A 222 -1.13 -8.73 -24.58
N THR A 223 -1.69 -9.46 -25.56
CA THR A 223 -1.11 -9.53 -26.91
C THR A 223 -1.05 -8.16 -27.56
N LEU A 224 -2.11 -7.37 -27.41
CA LEU A 224 -2.15 -6.01 -27.94
C LEU A 224 -1.14 -5.10 -27.20
N TYR A 225 -1.12 -5.11 -25.87
CA TYR A 225 -0.26 -4.24 -25.07
C TYR A 225 1.22 -4.52 -25.36
N TYR A 226 1.68 -5.74 -25.12
CA TYR A 226 3.09 -6.09 -25.33
C TYR A 226 3.48 -6.10 -26.82
N GLY A 227 2.55 -6.50 -27.70
CA GLY A 227 2.75 -6.53 -29.15
C GLY A 227 2.94 -5.13 -29.74
N SER A 228 2.28 -4.12 -29.19
CA SER A 228 2.40 -2.72 -29.64
C SER A 228 3.81 -2.17 -29.51
N ALA A 229 4.58 -2.60 -28.50
CA ALA A 229 5.96 -2.19 -28.30
C ALA A 229 6.92 -2.68 -29.41
N TYR A 230 6.60 -3.75 -30.13
CA TYR A 230 7.37 -4.18 -31.31
C TYR A 230 7.14 -3.28 -32.53
N ALA A 231 5.98 -2.63 -32.60
CA ALA A 231 5.62 -1.78 -33.75
C ALA A 231 6.06 -0.32 -33.54
N ARG A 232 6.06 0.19 -32.30
CA ARG A 232 6.29 1.60 -32.00
C ARG A 232 7.11 1.80 -30.72
N ASP A 233 7.73 2.99 -30.63
CA ASP A 233 8.51 3.41 -29.47
C ASP A 233 7.62 4.11 -28.44
N TYR A 234 7.18 3.37 -27.44
CA TYR A 234 6.33 3.88 -26.37
C TYR A 234 7.12 4.70 -25.32
N GLU A 235 8.44 4.51 -25.21
CA GLU A 235 9.29 5.27 -24.31
C GLU A 235 9.31 6.79 -24.63
N SER A 236 9.25 7.11 -25.91
CA SER A 236 9.29 8.51 -26.36
C SER A 236 7.95 9.26 -26.29
N VAL A 237 6.83 8.58 -25.96
CA VAL A 237 5.49 9.18 -26.03
C VAL A 237 5.34 10.41 -25.14
N GLN A 238 5.79 10.32 -23.90
CA GLN A 238 5.71 11.43 -22.94
C GLN A 238 6.49 12.66 -23.45
N THR A 239 7.73 12.48 -23.91
CA THR A 239 8.55 13.55 -24.47
C THR A 239 7.90 14.17 -25.71
N GLN A 240 7.26 13.37 -26.55
CA GLN A 240 6.51 13.87 -27.71
C GLN A 240 5.27 14.71 -27.34
N CYS A 241 4.82 14.65 -26.09
CA CYS A 241 3.66 15.35 -25.58
C CYS A 241 4.01 16.56 -24.69
N GLU A 242 5.27 16.96 -24.56
CA GLU A 242 5.68 18.10 -23.73
C GLU A 242 4.96 19.40 -24.10
N ASN A 243 4.77 19.66 -25.40
CA ASN A 243 4.00 20.81 -25.88
C ASN A 243 2.52 20.76 -25.48
N ILE A 244 1.96 19.56 -25.33
CA ILE A 244 0.56 19.38 -24.91
C ILE A 244 0.41 19.72 -23.43
N LYS A 245 1.41 19.40 -22.61
CA LYS A 245 1.45 19.81 -21.21
C LYS A 245 1.40 21.33 -21.07
N THR A 246 2.17 22.05 -21.90
CA THR A 246 2.14 23.52 -21.94
C THR A 246 0.74 24.05 -22.33
N MET A 247 0.06 23.43 -23.29
CA MET A 247 -1.32 23.80 -23.66
C MET A 247 -2.28 23.67 -22.46
N VAL A 248 -2.14 22.61 -21.67
CA VAL A 248 -2.97 22.40 -20.44
C VAL A 248 -2.67 23.50 -19.40
N GLU A 249 -1.40 23.83 -19.18
CA GLU A 249 -0.98 24.88 -18.24
C GLU A 249 -1.49 26.27 -18.68
N GLU A 250 -1.63 26.50 -19.98
CA GLU A 250 -2.19 27.74 -20.56
C GLU A 250 -3.73 27.75 -20.62
N GLY A 251 -4.40 26.68 -20.17
CA GLY A 251 -5.86 26.55 -20.17
C GLY A 251 -6.47 26.18 -21.53
N GLN A 252 -5.65 25.75 -22.50
CA GLN A 252 -6.09 25.33 -23.84
C GLN A 252 -6.54 23.85 -23.82
N ILE A 253 -7.53 23.51 -22.96
CA ILE A 253 -7.91 22.15 -22.65
C ILE A 253 -8.44 21.40 -23.86
N SER A 254 -9.30 22.02 -24.68
CA SER A 254 -9.89 21.40 -25.87
C SER A 254 -8.84 21.06 -26.93
N GLU A 255 -7.87 21.94 -27.16
CA GLU A 255 -6.78 21.74 -28.10
C GLU A 255 -5.82 20.64 -27.61
N ALA A 256 -5.49 20.66 -26.31
CA ALA A 256 -4.67 19.64 -25.67
C ALA A 256 -5.31 18.26 -25.79
N LYS A 257 -6.60 18.15 -25.50
CA LYS A 257 -7.37 16.90 -25.63
C LYS A 257 -7.36 16.37 -27.06
N ALA A 258 -7.67 17.22 -28.06
CA ALA A 258 -7.64 16.83 -29.47
C ALA A 258 -6.25 16.35 -29.92
N ALA A 259 -5.18 16.96 -29.44
CA ALA A 259 -3.82 16.54 -29.74
C ALA A 259 -3.46 15.19 -29.10
N LEU A 260 -3.91 14.92 -27.86
CA LEU A 260 -3.73 13.62 -27.21
C LEU A 260 -4.54 12.52 -27.92
N GLU A 261 -5.77 12.80 -28.35
CA GLU A 261 -6.60 11.85 -29.12
C GLU A 261 -5.97 11.48 -30.46
N GLU A 262 -5.36 12.44 -31.14
CA GLU A 262 -4.64 12.17 -32.40
C GLU A 262 -3.42 11.26 -32.12
N LYS A 263 -2.68 11.53 -31.04
CA LYS A 263 -1.56 10.67 -30.60
C LYS A 263 -2.04 9.27 -30.23
N LEU A 264 -3.19 9.14 -29.57
CA LEU A 264 -3.71 7.86 -29.13
C LEU A 264 -4.01 6.92 -30.33
N LYS A 265 -4.31 7.44 -31.52
CA LYS A 265 -4.46 6.62 -32.74
C LYS A 265 -3.17 5.90 -33.09
N ASP A 266 -2.03 6.54 -32.89
CA ASP A 266 -0.71 5.95 -33.13
C ASP A 266 -0.23 5.05 -31.98
N TYR A 267 -0.63 5.35 -30.73
CA TYR A 267 -0.21 4.68 -29.49
C TYR A 267 -1.41 4.20 -28.65
N PRO A 268 -2.23 3.28 -29.19
CA PRO A 268 -3.55 2.96 -28.62
C PRO A 268 -3.52 2.36 -27.22
N VAL A 269 -2.39 1.82 -26.77
CA VAL A 269 -2.21 1.21 -25.44
C VAL A 269 -1.30 2.04 -24.53
N SER A 270 -1.03 3.29 -24.84
CA SER A 270 -0.23 4.16 -23.98
C SER A 270 -1.02 4.54 -22.74
N LEU A 271 -0.61 4.04 -21.58
CA LEU A 271 -1.21 4.42 -20.29
C LEU A 271 -1.11 5.91 -20.05
N TYR A 272 0.02 6.54 -20.43
CA TYR A 272 0.20 7.99 -20.32
C TYR A 272 -0.90 8.77 -21.05
N LEU A 273 -1.18 8.42 -22.32
CA LEU A 273 -2.22 9.09 -23.10
C LEU A 273 -3.63 8.82 -22.54
N LEU A 274 -3.91 7.57 -22.16
CA LEU A 274 -5.21 7.18 -21.64
C LEU A 274 -5.53 7.88 -20.31
N VAL A 275 -4.58 7.93 -19.38
CA VAL A 275 -4.74 8.62 -18.09
C VAL A 275 -4.82 10.13 -18.29
N SER A 276 -4.00 10.72 -19.21
CA SER A 276 -4.08 12.15 -19.52
C SER A 276 -5.44 12.53 -20.10
N LEU A 277 -5.97 11.75 -21.03
CA LEU A 277 -7.29 11.97 -21.62
C LEU A 277 -8.42 11.79 -20.60
N PHE A 278 -8.33 10.78 -19.73
CA PHE A 278 -9.27 10.62 -18.63
C PHE A 278 -9.34 11.88 -17.75
N ASN A 279 -8.17 12.42 -17.36
CA ASN A 279 -8.09 13.60 -16.52
C ASN A 279 -8.58 14.90 -17.18
N LEU A 280 -8.57 14.98 -18.51
CA LEU A 280 -9.02 16.15 -19.26
C LEU A 280 -10.46 16.02 -19.79
N SER A 281 -11.10 14.87 -19.63
CA SER A 281 -12.46 14.64 -20.13
C SER A 281 -13.48 15.01 -19.08
N GLU A 282 -14.58 15.62 -19.50
CA GLU A 282 -15.76 15.94 -18.67
C GLU A 282 -16.97 15.08 -19.11
N ASP A 283 -16.93 14.50 -20.30
CA ASP A 283 -17.97 13.65 -20.85
C ASP A 283 -17.92 12.25 -20.23
N GLU A 284 -19.05 11.76 -19.74
CA GLU A 284 -19.14 10.48 -19.01
C GLU A 284 -18.78 9.27 -19.89
N ASP A 285 -19.20 9.26 -21.16
CA ASP A 285 -18.93 8.16 -22.10
C ASP A 285 -17.42 8.10 -22.42
N GLU A 286 -16.78 9.23 -22.58
CA GLU A 286 -15.33 9.32 -22.80
C GLU A 286 -14.56 8.86 -21.55
N LEU A 287 -14.93 9.35 -20.37
CA LEU A 287 -14.34 8.94 -19.09
C LEU A 287 -14.41 7.41 -18.93
N MET A 288 -15.58 6.82 -19.18
CA MET A 288 -15.77 5.37 -19.13
C MET A 288 -14.93 4.63 -20.16
N SER A 289 -14.79 5.17 -21.38
CA SER A 289 -13.98 4.58 -22.45
C SER A 289 -12.47 4.57 -22.07
N TYR A 290 -11.91 5.70 -21.61
CA TYR A 290 -10.51 5.78 -21.24
C TYR A 290 -10.21 4.96 -19.99
N ALA A 291 -11.09 5.00 -18.99
CA ALA A 291 -10.99 4.19 -17.78
C ALA A 291 -10.99 2.69 -18.09
N TRP A 292 -11.90 2.23 -18.97
CA TRP A 292 -11.97 0.83 -19.39
C TRP A 292 -10.66 0.38 -20.04
N LYS A 293 -10.12 1.18 -20.97
CA LYS A 293 -8.86 0.88 -21.66
C LYS A 293 -7.68 0.82 -20.71
N ALA A 294 -7.51 1.84 -19.87
CA ALA A 294 -6.42 1.91 -18.90
C ALA A 294 -6.50 0.74 -17.90
N ARG A 295 -7.69 0.47 -17.35
CA ARG A 295 -7.90 -0.61 -16.38
C ARG A 295 -7.57 -1.99 -16.94
N ASN A 296 -7.95 -2.28 -18.20
CA ASN A 296 -7.64 -3.57 -18.83
C ASN A 296 -6.12 -3.76 -18.99
N ILE A 297 -5.39 -2.72 -19.38
CA ILE A 297 -3.92 -2.78 -19.48
C ILE A 297 -3.30 -2.95 -18.09
N ILE A 298 -3.72 -2.16 -17.10
CA ILE A 298 -3.22 -2.25 -15.73
C ILE A 298 -3.48 -3.65 -15.16
N THR A 299 -4.66 -4.23 -15.38
CA THR A 299 -4.97 -5.61 -14.97
C THR A 299 -4.05 -6.64 -15.62
N VAL A 300 -3.67 -6.47 -16.89
CA VAL A 300 -2.68 -7.33 -17.54
C VAL A 300 -1.33 -7.22 -16.84
N ILE A 301 -0.86 -6.01 -16.54
CA ILE A 301 0.42 -5.78 -15.85
C ILE A 301 0.37 -6.35 -14.42
N GLU A 302 -0.67 -6.05 -13.66
CA GLU A 302 -0.92 -6.54 -12.31
C GLU A 302 -0.75 -8.07 -12.21
N ASN A 303 -1.32 -8.79 -13.16
CA ASN A 303 -1.27 -10.25 -13.18
C ASN A 303 0.10 -10.83 -13.58
N THR A 304 1.09 -10.01 -13.95
CA THR A 304 2.46 -10.49 -14.23
C THR A 304 3.36 -10.45 -13.02
N GLY A 305 3.07 -9.61 -12.02
CA GLY A 305 3.99 -9.31 -10.93
C GLY A 305 3.38 -9.49 -9.54
N ARG A 306 4.24 -9.29 -8.53
CA ARG A 306 3.88 -9.25 -7.11
C ARG A 306 4.69 -8.16 -6.41
N VAL A 307 4.03 -7.42 -5.53
CA VAL A 307 4.71 -6.43 -4.68
C VAL A 307 5.70 -7.12 -3.74
N ASN A 308 6.81 -6.47 -3.47
CA ASN A 308 7.91 -6.98 -2.64
C ASN A 308 8.55 -8.30 -3.11
N ASP A 309 8.32 -8.73 -4.36
CA ASP A 309 8.81 -9.99 -4.91
C ASP A 309 9.63 -9.79 -6.19
N PRO A 310 10.98 -9.85 -6.14
CA PRO A 310 11.84 -9.69 -7.30
C PRO A 310 11.77 -10.87 -8.28
N GLU A 311 11.26 -12.04 -7.87
CA GLU A 311 11.12 -13.21 -8.75
C GLU A 311 9.89 -13.09 -9.66
N HIS A 312 8.93 -12.25 -9.27
CA HIS A 312 7.72 -11.96 -10.01
C HIS A 312 7.58 -10.45 -10.28
N PRO A 313 8.43 -9.87 -11.16
CA PRO A 313 8.37 -8.45 -11.47
C PRO A 313 7.15 -8.13 -12.35
N PHE A 314 6.60 -6.93 -12.18
CA PHE A 314 5.59 -6.38 -13.08
C PHE A 314 6.20 -6.10 -14.44
N GLN A 315 5.59 -6.63 -15.51
CA GLN A 315 6.10 -6.46 -16.85
C GLN A 315 5.43 -5.27 -17.54
N VAL A 316 6.23 -4.32 -18.00
CA VAL A 316 5.77 -3.09 -18.68
C VAL A 316 6.49 -2.91 -20.02
N ILE A 317 5.95 -2.05 -20.90
CA ILE A 317 6.55 -1.76 -22.21
C ILE A 317 7.41 -0.50 -22.26
N CYS A 318 7.32 0.35 -21.25
CA CYS A 318 8.14 1.57 -21.10
C CYS A 318 8.23 1.99 -19.64
N VAL A 319 9.23 2.83 -19.32
CA VAL A 319 9.48 3.34 -17.96
C VAL A 319 8.29 4.14 -17.41
N ASN A 320 7.62 4.90 -18.25
CA ASN A 320 6.49 5.71 -17.80
C ASN A 320 5.33 4.88 -17.26
N ASP A 321 5.13 3.66 -17.77
CA ASP A 321 4.07 2.76 -17.28
C ASP A 321 4.35 2.30 -15.85
N GLU A 322 5.61 2.22 -15.40
CA GLU A 322 5.99 1.87 -14.03
C GLU A 322 5.39 2.85 -13.02
N TYR A 323 5.53 4.15 -13.27
CA TYR A 323 5.01 5.22 -12.40
C TYR A 323 3.48 5.23 -12.37
N ILE A 324 2.84 5.00 -13.53
CA ILE A 324 1.38 4.93 -13.61
C ILE A 324 0.86 3.72 -12.84
N VAL A 325 1.53 2.57 -12.95
CA VAL A 325 1.17 1.36 -12.20
C VAL A 325 1.34 1.59 -10.69
N LEU A 326 2.41 2.25 -10.26
CA LEU A 326 2.60 2.60 -8.83
C LEU A 326 1.45 3.46 -8.30
N ASP A 327 1.05 4.47 -9.05
CA ASP A 327 -0.04 5.37 -8.66
C ASP A 327 -1.39 4.63 -8.61
N GLN A 328 -1.68 3.82 -9.62
CA GLN A 328 -2.99 3.21 -9.80
C GLN A 328 -3.22 1.91 -9.01
N LEU A 329 -2.18 1.12 -8.75
CA LEU A 329 -2.31 -0.15 -8.02
C LEU A 329 -1.97 -0.03 -6.53
N PHE A 330 -1.01 0.84 -6.17
CA PHE A 330 -0.48 0.89 -4.80
C PHE A 330 -0.88 2.15 -4.04
N GLU A 331 -1.70 3.01 -4.66
CA GLU A 331 -2.09 4.30 -4.04
C GLU A 331 -0.86 5.02 -3.47
N MET A 332 0.20 5.12 -4.30
CA MET A 332 1.49 5.69 -3.91
C MET A 332 1.31 7.12 -3.40
N SER A 333 1.63 7.36 -2.14
CA SER A 333 1.57 8.70 -1.55
C SER A 333 2.85 9.49 -1.77
N GLU A 334 4.01 8.81 -1.85
CA GLU A 334 5.31 9.44 -2.07
C GLU A 334 6.27 8.46 -2.74
N PHE A 335 6.90 8.90 -3.83
CA PHE A 335 8.01 8.18 -4.46
C PHE A 335 9.31 8.43 -3.69
N ARG A 336 10.07 7.37 -3.39
CA ARG A 336 11.32 7.43 -2.61
C ARG A 336 12.56 7.26 -3.46
N SER A 337 12.64 6.17 -4.21
CA SER A 337 13.84 5.89 -5.02
C SER A 337 13.56 4.90 -6.14
N GLN A 338 14.41 4.99 -7.18
CA GLN A 338 14.50 4.01 -8.26
C GLN A 338 15.94 3.54 -8.39
N ALA A 339 16.15 2.27 -8.59
CA ALA A 339 17.46 1.68 -8.80
C ALA A 339 17.38 0.48 -9.75
N LEU A 340 18.25 0.44 -10.74
CA LEU A 340 18.43 -0.74 -11.55
C LEU A 340 19.17 -1.80 -10.71
N VAL A 341 18.56 -2.99 -10.58
CA VAL A 341 19.09 -4.10 -9.80
C VAL A 341 19.23 -5.32 -10.70
N ASP A 342 19.87 -6.36 -10.23
CA ASP A 342 20.23 -7.62 -10.91
C ASP A 342 19.52 -7.90 -12.25
N GLY A 343 20.18 -7.58 -13.37
CA GLY A 343 19.63 -7.69 -14.71
C GLY A 343 18.81 -6.45 -15.12
N PRO A 344 17.76 -6.59 -15.93
CA PRO A 344 16.95 -5.47 -16.41
C PRO A 344 15.78 -5.16 -15.46
N LEU A 345 15.98 -5.28 -14.15
CA LEU A 345 14.93 -5.00 -13.15
C LEU A 345 15.07 -3.59 -12.60
N ASP A 346 14.02 -2.80 -12.68
CA ASP A 346 13.87 -1.58 -11.92
C ASP A 346 13.22 -1.87 -10.56
N LYS A 347 13.96 -1.53 -9.51
CA LYS A 347 13.47 -1.55 -8.13
C LYS A 347 12.98 -0.16 -7.79
N MET A 348 11.69 -0.02 -7.54
CA MET A 348 11.06 1.23 -7.12
C MET A 348 10.59 1.14 -5.67
N THR A 349 11.05 2.07 -4.84
CA THR A 349 10.66 2.16 -3.42
C THR A 349 9.77 3.38 -3.25
N PHE A 350 8.66 3.21 -2.55
CA PHE A 350 7.64 4.26 -2.38
C PHE A 350 6.93 4.10 -1.03
N LEU A 351 6.21 5.15 -0.63
CA LEU A 351 5.25 5.06 0.47
C LEU A 351 3.86 4.80 -0.10
N ASN A 352 3.16 3.84 0.50
CA ASN A 352 1.76 3.57 0.19
C ASN A 352 0.82 4.60 0.87
N ALA A 353 -0.50 4.46 0.72
CA ALA A 353 -1.51 5.35 1.31
C ALA A 353 -1.44 5.44 2.85
N TYR A 354 -0.79 4.49 3.50
CA TYR A 354 -0.60 4.46 4.95
C TYR A 354 0.76 5.01 5.40
N GLY A 355 1.55 5.60 4.48
CA GLY A 355 2.90 6.10 4.76
C GLY A 355 3.93 5.00 5.01
N LEU A 356 3.62 3.76 4.71
CA LEU A 356 4.52 2.62 4.88
C LEU A 356 5.34 2.36 3.61
N GLU A 357 6.63 2.06 3.79
CA GLU A 357 7.52 1.79 2.67
C GLU A 357 7.24 0.42 2.06
N GLU A 358 7.04 0.41 0.74
CA GLU A 358 6.90 -0.77 -0.10
C GLU A 358 7.89 -0.74 -1.26
N THR A 359 8.08 -1.89 -1.89
CA THR A 359 8.95 -2.05 -3.06
C THR A 359 8.20 -2.76 -4.17
N ALA A 360 8.21 -2.19 -5.36
CA ALA A 360 7.79 -2.87 -6.59
C ALA A 360 9.00 -3.12 -7.49
N TYR A 361 9.01 -4.26 -8.16
CA TYR A 361 10.02 -4.61 -9.16
C TYR A 361 9.38 -4.62 -10.53
N PHE A 362 9.98 -3.89 -11.46
CA PHE A 362 9.51 -3.81 -12.84
C PHE A 362 10.53 -4.40 -13.80
N GLN A 363 10.04 -5.05 -14.83
CA GLN A 363 10.82 -5.51 -15.95
C GLN A 363 10.26 -4.90 -17.22
N ILE A 364 11.07 -4.04 -17.85
CA ILE A 364 10.73 -3.54 -19.18
C ILE A 364 10.95 -4.68 -20.19
N THR A 365 9.96 -4.91 -21.03
CA THR A 365 9.94 -6.08 -21.92
C THR A 365 10.98 -6.04 -23.04
N THR A 366 11.25 -7.21 -23.63
CA THR A 366 12.23 -7.43 -24.68
C THR A 366 12.24 -6.40 -25.82
N PRO A 367 11.11 -5.87 -26.34
CA PRO A 367 11.13 -4.87 -27.42
C PRO A 367 11.93 -3.61 -27.10
N TYR A 368 11.87 -3.15 -25.86
CA TYR A 368 12.66 -2.00 -25.39
C TYR A 368 14.16 -2.31 -25.49
N TRP A 369 14.60 -3.44 -24.98
CA TRP A 369 16.01 -3.85 -24.97
C TRP A 369 16.54 -4.14 -26.37
N GLU A 370 15.77 -4.79 -27.25
CA GLU A 370 16.14 -5.01 -28.65
C GLU A 370 16.37 -3.67 -29.37
N ARG A 371 15.53 -2.67 -29.11
CA ARG A 371 15.64 -1.33 -29.68
C ARG A 371 16.85 -0.57 -29.12
N LEU A 372 17.04 -0.58 -27.80
CA LEU A 372 18.16 0.06 -27.14
C LEU A 372 19.51 -0.49 -27.66
N ASN A 373 19.64 -1.80 -27.74
CA ASN A 373 20.84 -2.46 -28.31
C ASN A 373 21.08 -2.08 -29.77
N SER A 374 20.03 -1.93 -30.57
CA SER A 374 20.15 -1.50 -31.97
C SER A 374 20.63 -0.04 -32.10
N LEU A 375 20.29 0.83 -31.16
CA LEU A 375 20.70 2.24 -31.15
C LEU A 375 22.13 2.44 -30.60
N THR A 376 22.54 1.61 -29.65
CA THR A 376 23.87 1.70 -29.02
C THR A 376 24.96 0.96 -29.82
N GLY A 377 24.60 0.36 -30.99
CA GLY A 377 25.52 -0.34 -31.87
C GLY A 377 26.21 -1.48 -31.13
N GLY A 378 25.45 -2.56 -30.82
CA GLY A 378 25.89 -3.67 -29.99
C GLY A 378 27.38 -3.98 -30.15
N ASN A 379 28.15 -3.58 -29.18
CA ASN A 379 29.50 -4.10 -28.99
C ASN A 379 29.39 -5.32 -28.08
N ASP A 380 29.50 -6.50 -28.71
CA ASP A 380 29.78 -7.75 -28.01
C ASP A 380 31.10 -7.67 -27.25
#